data_d4ad847d7a1b407409061f7c33252aaf
#
_entry.id   d4ad847d7a1b407409061f7c33252aaf
#
_cell.length_a   1.000
_cell.length_b   1.000
_cell.length_c   1.000
_cell.angle_alpha   90.00
_cell.angle_beta   90.00
_cell.angle_gamma   90.00
#
_symmetry.space_group_name_H-M   'P 1'
#
loop_
_entity.id
_entity.type
_entity.pdbx_description
1 polymer ?
#
loop_
_entity_poly.entity_id
_entity_poly.type
_entity_poly.pdbx_seq_one_letter_code
_entity_poly.pdbx_strand_id
1 'polypeptide(L)'
;MKQIKLILVALGILAVSSVNAQTKAAPWPEMKAFHALMAGTFHPAEEGDLKPLKEKAAELQKAAETWQASKIPADFKEKETKETLDLLVKQTVEITAKVKANVSDKELTGLITSAHDTFHKIAGECRKTDGHEGHGH
;
A
#
# COMPACT_ATOMS: atom_id res chain seq x y z
N MET A 1 27.20 69.56 10.83
CA MET A 1 27.63 68.19 10.55
C MET A 1 26.42 67.33 10.34
N LYS A 2 26.17 67.02 9.12
CA LYS A 2 24.97 66.31 8.75
C LYS A 2 25.25 64.82 8.69
N GLN A 3 24.59 64.12 9.60
CA GLN A 3 24.61 62.67 9.58
C GLN A 3 23.64 62.15 8.57
N ILE A 4 24.15 61.58 7.53
CA ILE A 4 23.35 60.89 6.53
C ILE A 4 23.11 59.47 7.07
N LYS A 5 21.92 59.23 7.54
CA LYS A 5 21.51 57.91 7.90
C LYS A 5 21.03 57.17 6.65
N LEU A 6 21.88 56.34 6.18
CA LEU A 6 21.54 55.37 5.17
C LEU A 6 20.60 54.34 5.80
N ILE A 7 19.34 54.42 5.44
CA ILE A 7 18.36 53.38 5.76
C ILE A 7 18.53 52.31 4.70
N LEU A 8 19.21 51.25 5.07
CA LEU A 8 19.23 50.02 4.31
C LEU A 8 17.86 49.34 4.52
N VAL A 9 17.00 49.54 3.54
CA VAL A 9 15.83 48.71 3.41
C VAL A 9 16.28 47.35 2.91
N ALA A 10 16.44 46.43 3.80
CA ALA A 10 16.60 45.03 3.45
C ALA A 10 15.26 44.53 2.92
N LEU A 11 15.13 44.53 1.60
CA LEU A 11 14.03 43.89 0.92
C LEU A 11 14.21 42.37 1.08
N GLY A 12 13.59 41.82 2.10
CA GLY A 12 13.48 40.38 2.26
C GLY A 12 12.65 39.81 1.14
N ILE A 13 13.28 39.29 0.14
CA ILE A 13 12.62 38.46 -0.85
C ILE A 13 12.26 37.17 -0.16
N LEU A 14 11.02 37.08 0.33
CA LEU A 14 10.38 35.83 0.66
C LEU A 14 10.24 35.07 -0.68
N ALA A 15 11.21 34.24 -0.97
CA ALA A 15 11.04 33.21 -1.98
C ALA A 15 9.98 32.25 -1.45
N VAL A 16 8.74 32.50 -1.79
CA VAL A 16 7.69 31.50 -1.65
C VAL A 16 8.04 30.43 -2.68
N SER A 17 8.77 29.45 -2.23
CA SER A 17 8.92 28.22 -2.98
C SER A 17 7.52 27.61 -3.06
N SER A 18 6.86 27.85 -4.16
CA SER A 18 5.66 27.09 -4.52
C SER A 18 6.15 25.66 -4.68
N VAL A 19 6.08 24.89 -3.61
CA VAL A 19 6.18 23.44 -3.72
C VAL A 19 4.95 23.05 -4.52
N ASN A 20 5.14 22.88 -5.80
CA ASN A 20 4.17 22.21 -6.64
C ASN A 20 4.10 20.77 -6.08
N ALA A 21 3.25 20.62 -5.08
CA ALA A 21 2.81 19.31 -4.68
C ALA A 21 2.02 18.77 -5.87
N GLN A 22 2.73 18.13 -6.79
CA GLN A 22 2.07 17.24 -7.71
C GLN A 22 1.28 16.29 -6.86
N THR A 23 -0.03 16.29 -7.03
CA THR A 23 -0.96 15.36 -6.39
C THR A 23 -0.71 13.95 -6.91
N LYS A 24 0.46 13.42 -6.61
CA LYS A 24 0.61 11.97 -6.55
C LYS A 24 -0.22 11.54 -5.35
N ALA A 25 -1.09 10.56 -5.57
CA ALA A 25 -1.81 9.89 -4.50
C ALA A 25 -0.90 9.78 -3.27
N ALA A 26 -1.37 10.23 -2.12
CA ALA A 26 -0.60 10.19 -0.89
C ALA A 26 -0.01 8.79 -0.71
N PRO A 27 1.30 8.64 -0.46
CA PRO A 27 1.88 7.33 -0.28
C PRO A 27 1.23 6.66 0.93
N TRP A 28 0.81 5.41 0.75
CA TRP A 28 0.33 4.59 1.85
C TRP A 28 1.45 3.61 2.23
N PRO A 29 2.29 3.93 3.22
CA PRO A 29 3.48 3.14 3.54
C PRO A 29 3.18 1.69 3.87
N GLU A 30 2.07 1.44 4.57
CA GLU A 30 1.65 0.10 4.97
C GLU A 30 1.23 -0.75 3.76
N MET A 31 0.61 -0.14 2.75
CA MET A 31 0.32 -0.79 1.47
C MET A 31 1.61 -1.17 0.74
N LYS A 32 2.59 -0.27 0.72
CA LYS A 32 3.89 -0.54 0.09
C LYS A 32 4.65 -1.67 0.79
N ALA A 33 4.65 -1.68 2.12
CA ALA A 33 5.30 -2.73 2.90
C ALA A 33 4.65 -4.09 2.66
N PHE A 34 3.33 -4.14 2.64
CA PHE A 34 2.59 -5.35 2.29
C PHE A 34 2.89 -5.81 0.86
N HIS A 35 2.88 -4.89 -0.09
CA HIS A 35 3.16 -5.21 -1.50
C HIS A 35 4.55 -5.83 -1.70
N ALA A 36 5.56 -5.33 -1.02
CA ALA A 36 6.91 -5.89 -1.11
C ALA A 36 6.95 -7.35 -0.64
N LEU A 37 6.28 -7.68 0.47
CA LEU A 37 6.16 -9.06 0.97
C LEU A 37 5.29 -9.92 0.06
N MET A 38 4.19 -9.37 -0.45
CA MET A 38 3.33 -10.06 -1.40
C MET A 38 4.09 -10.44 -2.67
N ALA A 39 4.81 -9.50 -3.28
CA ALA A 39 5.61 -9.77 -4.47
C ALA A 39 6.69 -10.82 -4.23
N GLY A 40 7.38 -10.76 -3.10
CA GLY A 40 8.44 -11.71 -2.73
C GLY A 40 7.94 -13.12 -2.39
N THR A 41 6.64 -13.29 -2.16
CA THR A 41 6.01 -14.60 -1.85
C THR A 41 5.18 -15.13 -3.02
N PHE A 42 4.48 -14.26 -3.70
CA PHE A 42 3.58 -14.63 -4.80
C PHE A 42 4.33 -15.02 -6.08
N HIS A 43 5.27 -14.20 -6.53
CA HIS A 43 6.00 -14.51 -7.77
C HIS A 43 6.77 -15.83 -7.73
N PRO A 44 7.52 -16.15 -6.68
CA PRO A 44 8.11 -17.50 -6.57
C PRO A 44 7.06 -18.60 -6.56
N ALA A 45 5.94 -18.40 -5.89
CA ALA A 45 4.86 -19.39 -5.82
C ALA A 45 4.25 -19.68 -7.21
N GLU A 46 4.09 -18.67 -8.06
CA GLU A 46 3.66 -18.85 -9.45
C GLU A 46 4.62 -19.75 -10.23
N GLU A 47 5.90 -19.71 -9.93
CA GLU A 47 6.94 -20.52 -10.56
C GLU A 47 7.12 -21.89 -9.89
N GLY A 48 6.30 -22.21 -8.89
CA GLY A 48 6.32 -23.47 -8.17
C GLY A 48 7.24 -23.50 -6.94
N ASP A 49 7.85 -22.37 -6.58
CA ASP A 49 8.67 -22.25 -5.38
C ASP A 49 7.87 -21.66 -4.21
N LEU A 50 7.40 -22.53 -3.32
CA LEU A 50 6.60 -22.15 -2.16
C LEU A 50 7.48 -21.84 -0.91
N LYS A 51 8.77 -22.00 -1.00
CA LYS A 51 9.67 -21.77 0.14
C LYS A 51 9.57 -20.35 0.71
N PRO A 52 9.61 -19.27 -0.10
CA PRO A 52 9.46 -17.91 0.41
C PRO A 52 8.14 -17.71 1.13
N LEU A 53 7.03 -18.23 0.61
CA LEU A 53 5.72 -18.13 1.26
C LEU A 53 5.70 -18.85 2.59
N LYS A 54 6.23 -20.08 2.66
CA LYS A 54 6.29 -20.86 3.89
C LYS A 54 7.12 -20.19 4.98
N GLU A 55 8.22 -19.54 4.60
CA GLU A 55 9.09 -18.83 5.52
C GLU A 55 8.52 -17.49 5.99
N LYS A 56 7.74 -16.79 5.14
CA LYS A 56 7.29 -15.42 5.37
C LYS A 56 5.78 -15.26 5.59
N ALA A 57 5.04 -16.34 5.70
CA ALA A 57 3.58 -16.28 5.88
C ALA A 57 3.19 -15.46 7.12
N ALA A 58 3.88 -15.63 8.24
CA ALA A 58 3.61 -14.85 9.45
C ALA A 58 3.94 -13.36 9.30
N GLU A 59 5.01 -13.02 8.57
CA GLU A 59 5.35 -11.62 8.26
C GLU A 59 4.31 -10.99 7.32
N LEU A 60 3.85 -11.74 6.33
CA LEU A 60 2.80 -11.31 5.40
C LEU A 60 1.50 -11.01 6.15
N GLN A 61 1.10 -11.89 7.07
CA GLN A 61 -0.05 -11.68 7.94
C GLN A 61 0.10 -10.42 8.78
N LYS A 62 1.24 -10.25 9.44
CA LYS A 62 1.51 -9.07 10.27
C LYS A 62 1.46 -7.77 9.45
N ALA A 63 1.99 -7.79 8.23
CA ALA A 63 1.94 -6.64 7.34
C ALA A 63 0.50 -6.31 6.93
N ALA A 64 -0.35 -7.31 6.68
CA ALA A 64 -1.77 -7.12 6.40
C ALA A 64 -2.51 -6.51 7.60
N GLU A 65 -2.26 -7.01 8.79
CA GLU A 65 -2.85 -6.50 10.04
C GLU A 65 -2.42 -5.06 10.32
N THR A 66 -1.14 -4.74 10.10
CA THR A 66 -0.60 -3.38 10.25
C THR A 66 -1.24 -2.44 9.24
N TRP A 67 -1.40 -2.88 8.01
CA TRP A 67 -2.09 -2.10 6.98
C TRP A 67 -3.56 -1.88 7.32
N GLN A 68 -4.27 -2.90 7.77
CA GLN A 68 -5.66 -2.81 8.23
C GLN A 68 -5.84 -1.78 9.35
N ALA A 69 -4.89 -1.71 10.29
CA ALA A 69 -4.92 -0.79 11.43
C ALA A 69 -4.52 0.65 11.06
N SER A 70 -3.95 0.86 9.87
CA SER A 70 -3.50 2.17 9.43
C SER A 70 -4.66 3.07 8.99
N LYS A 71 -4.44 4.37 8.97
CA LYS A 71 -5.43 5.32 8.48
C LYS A 71 -5.57 5.19 6.95
N ILE A 72 -6.81 5.06 6.51
CA ILE A 72 -7.14 5.03 5.07
C ILE A 72 -6.95 6.42 4.48
N PRO A 73 -6.11 6.60 3.45
CA PRO A 73 -5.95 7.88 2.79
C PRO A 73 -7.24 8.38 2.14
N ALA A 74 -7.38 9.70 2.04
CA ALA A 74 -8.59 10.35 1.54
C ALA A 74 -8.94 10.00 0.08
N ASP A 75 -7.96 9.55 -0.71
CA ASP A 75 -8.14 9.13 -2.10
C ASP A 75 -8.67 7.69 -2.27
N PHE A 76 -8.91 7.02 -1.15
CA PHE A 76 -9.54 5.70 -1.12
C PHE A 76 -10.98 5.77 -0.61
N LYS A 77 -11.82 4.88 -1.12
CA LYS A 77 -13.21 4.68 -0.63
C LYS A 77 -13.14 3.97 0.71
N GLU A 78 -13.50 4.66 1.78
CA GLU A 78 -13.29 4.18 3.14
C GLU A 78 -13.94 2.83 3.42
N LYS A 79 -15.24 2.70 3.10
CA LYS A 79 -16.01 1.48 3.37
C LYS A 79 -15.47 0.27 2.60
N GLU A 80 -15.35 0.41 1.29
CA GLU A 80 -14.89 -0.66 0.41
C GLU A 80 -13.46 -1.08 0.72
N THR A 81 -12.61 -0.12 1.03
CA THR A 81 -11.21 -0.37 1.41
C THR A 81 -11.15 -1.15 2.71
N LYS A 82 -11.91 -0.75 3.72
CA LYS A 82 -11.96 -1.44 5.00
C LYS A 82 -12.45 -2.87 4.86
N GLU A 83 -13.55 -3.10 4.15
CA GLU A 83 -14.09 -4.43 3.92
C GLU A 83 -13.10 -5.33 3.17
N THR A 84 -12.39 -4.78 2.19
CA THR A 84 -11.41 -5.53 1.40
C THR A 84 -10.13 -5.81 2.21
N LEU A 85 -9.70 -4.88 3.07
CA LEU A 85 -8.60 -5.14 4.01
C LEU A 85 -8.96 -6.22 5.04
N ASP A 86 -10.19 -6.22 5.53
CA ASP A 86 -10.67 -7.28 6.44
C ASP A 86 -10.61 -8.66 5.76
N LEU A 87 -10.97 -8.73 4.49
CA LEU A 87 -10.84 -9.96 3.71
C LEU A 87 -9.37 -10.36 3.54
N LEU A 88 -8.49 -9.40 3.20
CA LEU A 88 -7.07 -9.67 3.02
C LEU A 88 -6.42 -10.21 4.30
N VAL A 89 -6.76 -9.65 5.45
CA VAL A 89 -6.27 -10.16 6.75
C VAL A 89 -6.73 -11.60 6.96
N LYS A 90 -8.00 -11.90 6.72
CA LYS A 90 -8.52 -13.29 6.83
C LYS A 90 -7.76 -14.25 5.91
N GLN A 91 -7.48 -13.85 4.69
CA GLN A 91 -6.73 -14.67 3.74
C GLN A 91 -5.29 -14.91 4.22
N THR A 92 -4.61 -13.91 4.76
CA THR A 92 -3.26 -14.09 5.31
C THR A 92 -3.24 -14.95 6.57
N VAL A 93 -4.24 -14.84 7.44
CA VAL A 93 -4.41 -15.73 8.58
C VAL A 93 -4.60 -17.18 8.13
N GLU A 94 -5.43 -17.41 7.13
CA GLU A 94 -5.64 -18.74 6.54
C GLU A 94 -4.33 -19.30 5.95
N ILE A 95 -3.59 -18.51 5.20
CA ILE A 95 -2.29 -18.92 4.64
C ILE A 95 -1.35 -19.36 5.77
N THR A 96 -1.22 -18.57 6.82
CA THR A 96 -0.35 -18.92 7.97
C THR A 96 -0.78 -20.24 8.61
N ALA A 97 -2.08 -20.46 8.81
CA ALA A 97 -2.62 -21.69 9.36
C ALA A 97 -2.35 -22.90 8.44
N LYS A 98 -2.52 -22.72 7.14
CA LYS A 98 -2.30 -23.78 6.14
C LYS A 98 -0.83 -24.13 5.97
N VAL A 99 0.07 -23.15 6.06
CA VAL A 99 1.51 -23.41 6.11
C VAL A 99 1.87 -24.28 7.33
N LYS A 100 1.32 -23.96 8.49
CA LYS A 100 1.52 -24.77 9.71
C LYS A 100 0.95 -26.18 9.59
N ALA A 101 -0.14 -26.34 8.86
CA ALA A 101 -0.79 -27.63 8.63
C ALA A 101 -0.12 -28.44 7.50
N ASN A 102 0.94 -27.93 6.88
CA ASN A 102 1.67 -28.60 5.80
C ASN A 102 0.77 -29.04 4.62
N VAL A 103 -0.18 -28.18 4.23
CA VAL A 103 -1.01 -28.44 3.06
C VAL A 103 -0.18 -28.45 1.76
N SER A 104 -0.76 -28.97 0.68
CA SER A 104 -0.05 -29.07 -0.59
C SER A 104 0.40 -27.72 -1.16
N ASP A 105 1.46 -27.73 -1.94
CA ASP A 105 1.95 -26.56 -2.66
C ASP A 105 0.88 -25.99 -3.59
N LYS A 106 0.08 -26.84 -4.22
CA LYS A 106 -1.05 -26.43 -5.05
C LYS A 106 -2.09 -25.61 -4.26
N GLU A 107 -2.43 -26.06 -3.06
CA GLU A 107 -3.37 -25.35 -2.18
C GLU A 107 -2.79 -24.00 -1.75
N LEU A 108 -1.53 -23.94 -1.35
CA LEU A 108 -0.86 -22.69 -0.99
C LEU A 108 -0.78 -21.71 -2.16
N THR A 109 -0.51 -22.19 -3.35
CA THR A 109 -0.49 -21.35 -4.57
C THR A 109 -1.87 -20.74 -4.82
N GLY A 110 -2.94 -21.50 -4.69
CA GLY A 110 -4.30 -20.99 -4.81
C GLY A 110 -4.63 -19.92 -3.77
N LEU A 111 -4.21 -20.11 -2.52
CA LEU A 111 -4.44 -19.16 -1.43
C LEU A 111 -3.69 -17.85 -1.62
N ILE A 112 -2.41 -17.91 -1.98
CA ILE A 112 -1.62 -16.68 -2.21
C ILE A 112 -2.09 -15.94 -3.47
N THR A 113 -2.55 -16.65 -4.50
CA THR A 113 -3.14 -16.05 -5.69
C THR A 113 -4.40 -15.27 -5.33
N SER A 114 -5.29 -15.84 -4.53
CA SER A 114 -6.50 -15.15 -4.05
C SER A 114 -6.18 -13.91 -3.22
N ALA A 115 -5.18 -13.97 -2.37
CA ALA A 115 -4.72 -12.82 -1.58
C ALA A 115 -4.10 -11.73 -2.47
N HIS A 116 -3.36 -12.12 -3.49
CA HIS A 116 -2.80 -11.21 -4.47
C HIS A 116 -3.89 -10.46 -5.26
N ASP A 117 -4.92 -11.16 -5.68
CA ASP A 117 -6.08 -10.55 -6.35
C ASP A 117 -6.80 -9.55 -5.44
N THR A 118 -6.96 -9.89 -4.17
CA THR A 118 -7.54 -8.99 -3.16
C THR A 118 -6.67 -7.74 -2.98
N PHE A 119 -5.35 -7.88 -2.96
CA PHE A 119 -4.43 -6.75 -2.93
C PHE A 119 -4.66 -5.82 -4.12
N HIS A 120 -4.74 -6.34 -5.34
CA HIS A 120 -4.98 -5.54 -6.54
C HIS A 120 -6.34 -4.84 -6.52
N LYS A 121 -7.34 -5.45 -5.93
CA LYS A 121 -8.64 -4.82 -5.73
C LYS A 121 -8.53 -3.57 -4.85
N ILE A 122 -7.77 -3.63 -3.77
CA ILE A 122 -7.53 -2.45 -2.93
C ILE A 122 -6.75 -1.40 -3.69
N ALA A 123 -5.63 -1.77 -4.30
CA ALA A 123 -4.73 -0.85 -4.98
C ALA A 123 -5.38 -0.15 -6.19
N GLY A 124 -6.32 -0.80 -6.86
CA GLY A 124 -7.00 -0.31 -8.06
C GLY A 124 -8.43 0.16 -7.81
N GLU A 125 -9.33 -0.76 -7.47
CA GLU A 125 -10.79 -0.50 -7.44
C GLU A 125 -11.23 0.33 -6.23
N CYS A 126 -10.52 0.26 -5.11
CA CYS A 126 -10.87 1.02 -3.91
C CYS A 126 -10.40 2.48 -3.98
N ARG A 127 -9.62 2.87 -4.98
CA ARG A 127 -9.28 4.27 -5.20
C ARG A 127 -10.50 5.04 -5.69
N LYS A 128 -10.65 6.28 -5.20
CA LYS A 128 -11.61 7.21 -5.77
C LYS A 128 -11.10 7.62 -7.16
N THR A 129 -11.94 7.48 -8.16
CA THR A 129 -11.66 8.04 -9.48
C THR A 129 -12.06 9.51 -9.46
N ASP A 130 -11.12 10.40 -9.68
CA ASP A 130 -11.42 11.80 -9.92
C ASP A 130 -12.20 11.88 -11.23
N GLY A 131 -13.52 11.94 -11.17
CA GLY A 131 -14.46 12.36 -12.20
C GLY A 131 -14.22 12.04 -13.68
N HIS A 132 -13.19 11.32 -14.02
CA HIS A 132 -12.94 10.79 -15.34
C HIS A 132 -13.44 9.35 -15.40
N GLU A 133 -14.61 9.19 -15.98
CA GLU A 133 -15.07 7.88 -16.42
C GLU A 133 -14.07 7.34 -17.46
N GLY A 134 -13.02 6.72 -16.98
CA GLY A 134 -12.19 5.89 -17.81
C GLY A 134 -12.98 4.63 -18.10
N HIS A 135 -13.38 4.45 -19.37
CA HIS A 135 -13.89 3.19 -19.83
C HIS A 135 -12.83 2.13 -19.61
N GLY A 136 -12.94 1.41 -18.49
CA GLY A 136 -12.19 0.19 -18.27
C GLY A 136 -12.82 -0.93 -19.10
N HIS A 137 -12.07 -1.46 -20.02
CA HIS A 137 -12.37 -2.74 -20.61
C HIS A 137 -11.76 -3.86 -19.79
#